data_39732beab1a1867644b8e7611b6b9d68
#
_entry.id   39732beab1a1867644b8e7611b6b9d68
#
_cell.length_a   1.000
_cell.length_b   1.000
_cell.length_c   1.000
_cell.angle_alpha   90.00
_cell.angle_beta   90.00
_cell.angle_gamma   90.00
#
_symmetry.space_group_name_H-M   'P 1'
#
loop_
_entity.id
_entity.type
_entity.pdbx_description
1 polymer ?
#
loop_
_entity_poly.entity_id
_entity_poly.type
_entity_poly.pdbx_seq_one_letter_code
_entity_poly.pdbx_strand_id
1 'polypeptide(L)'
;MVLDWHDIDTVLLDMDGTLLDRHFDDHFWLEHVPKRWAAKHKLPLNSAREQLHALFRSQERTLNWTDLDYWSGRLELDIPLLKLEVEHLIAVHPGVPEFLAYCRQQDKKIWLITNAHSKTLAIKMKKTRIGHWFDGIVSAHQVGRPKEDPQFWNDLQRFVQYDPQRSMLGEDSETNLQTAYAYGIRYLFYISHYSSTCLPTPSDSFVTLDYFTRLIPSEGDSTVRIIPPGGC
;
A
#
# COMPACT_ATOMS: atom_id res chain seq x y z
N MET A 1 11.26 -19.09 -7.56
CA MET A 1 12.40 -18.35 -6.99
C MET A 1 12.73 -18.93 -5.62
N VAL A 2 14.01 -18.96 -5.23
CA VAL A 2 14.42 -19.24 -3.83
C VAL A 2 14.79 -17.89 -3.21
N LEU A 3 14.16 -17.55 -2.09
CA LEU A 3 14.48 -16.39 -1.28
C LEU A 3 15.33 -16.85 -0.10
N ASP A 4 16.50 -16.26 0.08
CA ASP A 4 17.32 -16.43 1.29
C ASP A 4 17.24 -15.15 2.13
N TRP A 5 16.75 -15.28 3.35
CA TRP A 5 16.62 -14.14 4.25
C TRP A 5 17.96 -13.52 4.68
N HIS A 6 19.08 -14.25 4.55
CA HIS A 6 20.41 -13.68 4.78
C HIS A 6 20.82 -12.63 3.72
N ASP A 7 20.18 -12.66 2.54
CA ASP A 7 20.41 -11.69 1.47
C ASP A 7 19.60 -10.38 1.67
N ILE A 8 18.69 -10.32 2.62
CA ILE A 8 17.80 -9.18 2.86
C ILE A 8 18.18 -8.50 4.16
N ASP A 9 18.45 -7.20 4.12
CA ASP A 9 18.65 -6.35 5.29
C ASP A 9 17.43 -5.46 5.55
N THR A 10 16.76 -5.00 4.47
CA THR A 10 15.67 -4.04 4.54
C THR A 10 14.40 -4.58 3.90
N VAL A 11 13.29 -4.45 4.61
CA VAL A 11 11.93 -4.80 4.18
C VAL A 11 11.15 -3.51 3.99
N LEU A 12 10.85 -3.17 2.75
CA LEU A 12 10.03 -2.03 2.35
C LEU A 12 8.61 -2.55 2.09
N LEU A 13 7.61 -1.95 2.69
CA LEU A 13 6.23 -2.40 2.59
C LEU A 13 5.32 -1.22 2.24
N ASP A 14 4.49 -1.42 1.24
CA ASP A 14 3.35 -0.56 1.03
C ASP A 14 2.27 -0.81 2.09
N MET A 15 1.28 0.06 2.17
CA MET A 15 0.20 -0.01 3.15
C MET A 15 -1.11 -0.55 2.57
N ASP A 16 -1.68 0.15 1.61
CA ASP A 16 -3.06 -0.03 1.17
C ASP A 16 -3.18 -1.05 0.04
N GLY A 17 -3.86 -2.18 0.29
CA GLY A 17 -3.84 -3.33 -0.61
C GLY A 17 -2.67 -4.28 -0.36
N THR A 18 -1.74 -3.91 0.51
CA THR A 18 -0.54 -4.68 0.84
C THR A 18 -0.56 -5.18 2.28
N LEU A 19 -0.50 -4.31 3.24
CA LEU A 19 -0.64 -4.66 4.67
C LEU A 19 -2.08 -4.51 5.16
N LEU A 20 -2.81 -3.56 4.58
CA LEU A 20 -4.20 -3.27 4.92
C LEU A 20 -5.11 -3.56 3.74
N ASP A 21 -6.28 -4.11 4.06
CA ASP A 21 -7.36 -4.36 3.11
C ASP A 21 -7.79 -3.06 2.41
N ARG A 22 -7.67 -3.00 1.09
CA ARG A 22 -8.06 -1.85 0.29
C ARG A 22 -9.57 -1.61 0.26
N HIS A 23 -10.39 -2.56 0.75
CA HIS A 23 -11.83 -2.40 0.83
C HIS A 23 -12.25 -1.09 1.51
N PHE A 24 -11.54 -0.66 2.56
CA PHE A 24 -11.79 0.62 3.21
C PHE A 24 -11.71 1.80 2.23
N ASP A 25 -10.62 1.88 1.44
CA ASP A 25 -10.42 3.00 0.50
C ASP A 25 -11.36 2.91 -0.70
N ASP A 26 -11.58 1.71 -1.23
CA ASP A 26 -12.51 1.48 -2.33
C ASP A 26 -13.94 1.90 -1.91
N HIS A 27 -14.42 1.44 -0.74
CA HIS A 27 -15.72 1.85 -0.21
C HIS A 27 -15.80 3.36 0.02
N PHE A 28 -14.73 3.93 0.61
CA PHE A 28 -14.71 5.36 0.90
C PHE A 28 -14.85 6.22 -0.36
N TRP A 29 -14.00 5.98 -1.37
CA TRP A 29 -13.95 6.81 -2.56
C TRP A 29 -15.05 6.50 -3.59
N LEU A 30 -15.50 5.22 -3.69
CA LEU A 30 -16.48 4.80 -4.71
C LEU A 30 -17.92 4.84 -4.20
N GLU A 31 -18.13 4.78 -2.87
CA GLU A 31 -19.46 4.74 -2.28
C GLU A 31 -19.76 5.89 -1.33
N HIS A 32 -18.89 6.07 -0.31
CA HIS A 32 -19.17 7.00 0.79
C HIS A 32 -19.09 8.46 0.35
N VAL A 33 -17.99 8.87 -0.27
CA VAL A 33 -17.80 10.23 -0.80
C VAL A 33 -18.87 10.59 -1.83
N PRO A 34 -19.18 9.74 -2.84
CA PRO A 34 -20.26 10.02 -3.79
C PRO A 34 -21.63 10.23 -3.14
N LYS A 35 -21.99 9.45 -2.11
CA LYS A 35 -23.26 9.63 -1.36
C LYS A 35 -23.30 10.99 -0.66
N ARG A 36 -22.21 11.40 0.00
CA ARG A 36 -22.13 12.68 0.71
C ARG A 36 -22.15 13.86 -0.26
N TRP A 37 -21.41 13.76 -1.36
CA TRP A 37 -21.36 14.80 -2.40
C TRP A 37 -22.69 14.95 -3.14
N ALA A 38 -23.35 13.84 -3.50
CA ALA A 38 -24.67 13.83 -4.11
C ALA A 38 -25.70 14.52 -3.23
N ALA A 39 -25.72 14.21 -1.92
CA ALA A 39 -26.62 14.84 -0.96
C ALA A 39 -26.40 16.35 -0.86
N LYS A 40 -25.13 16.80 -0.80
CA LYS A 40 -24.76 18.22 -0.73
C LYS A 40 -25.23 18.97 -1.98
N HIS A 41 -25.02 18.41 -3.16
CA HIS A 41 -25.32 19.08 -4.44
C HIS A 41 -26.75 18.78 -4.96
N LYS A 42 -27.54 17.99 -4.23
CA LYS A 42 -28.90 17.56 -4.63
C LYS A 42 -28.92 16.86 -5.99
N LEU A 43 -27.88 16.02 -6.25
CA LEU A 43 -27.75 15.26 -7.48
C LEU A 43 -28.21 13.81 -7.31
N PRO A 44 -28.66 13.15 -8.39
CA PRO A 44 -28.79 11.70 -8.41
C PRO A 44 -27.43 11.03 -8.14
N LEU A 45 -27.42 9.94 -7.36
CA LEU A 45 -26.19 9.28 -6.96
C LEU A 45 -25.33 8.82 -8.15
N ASN A 46 -25.96 8.31 -9.22
CA ASN A 46 -25.21 7.87 -10.41
C ASN A 46 -24.50 9.04 -11.11
N SER A 47 -25.19 10.18 -11.25
CA SER A 47 -24.54 11.39 -11.82
C SER A 47 -23.38 11.89 -10.95
N ALA A 48 -23.51 11.79 -9.62
CA ALA A 48 -22.43 12.14 -8.71
C ALA A 48 -21.22 11.19 -8.88
N ARG A 49 -21.47 9.87 -9.00
CA ARG A 49 -20.41 8.87 -9.23
C ARG A 49 -19.65 9.14 -10.53
N GLU A 50 -20.36 9.39 -11.63
CA GLU A 50 -19.74 9.66 -12.94
C GLU A 50 -18.85 10.91 -12.90
N GLN A 51 -19.36 12.01 -12.35
CA GLN A 51 -18.61 13.25 -12.23
C GLN A 51 -17.38 13.11 -11.34
N LEU A 52 -17.53 12.47 -10.16
CA LEU A 52 -16.41 12.24 -9.25
C LEU A 52 -15.38 11.27 -9.82
N HIS A 53 -15.79 10.23 -10.54
CA HIS A 53 -14.88 9.30 -11.19
C HIS A 53 -13.99 10.01 -12.23
N ALA A 54 -14.58 10.88 -13.07
CA ALA A 54 -13.80 11.67 -14.02
C ALA A 54 -12.82 12.61 -13.30
N LEU A 55 -13.27 13.25 -12.20
CA LEU A 55 -12.44 14.13 -11.40
C LEU A 55 -11.28 13.38 -10.72
N PHE A 56 -11.54 12.22 -10.12
CA PHE A 56 -10.51 11.38 -9.49
C PHE A 56 -9.47 10.95 -10.52
N ARG A 57 -9.89 10.42 -11.67
CA ARG A 57 -8.97 10.00 -12.74
C ARG A 57 -8.05 11.11 -13.23
N SER A 58 -8.49 12.37 -13.21
CA SER A 58 -7.65 13.50 -13.61
C SER A 58 -6.44 13.74 -12.71
N GLN A 59 -6.43 13.14 -11.51
CA GLN A 59 -5.36 13.28 -10.51
C GLN A 59 -4.55 11.99 -10.31
N GLU A 60 -4.86 10.92 -11.05
CA GLU A 60 -4.08 9.67 -10.99
C GLU A 60 -2.58 9.95 -11.21
N ARG A 61 -1.72 9.23 -10.48
CA ARG A 61 -0.26 9.35 -10.52
C ARG A 61 0.28 10.73 -10.10
N THR A 62 -0.49 11.51 -9.37
CA THR A 62 -0.05 12.76 -8.73
C THR A 62 -0.22 12.65 -7.22
N LEU A 63 0.46 13.52 -6.47
CA LEU A 63 0.25 13.58 -5.01
C LEU A 63 -1.17 13.99 -4.63
N ASN A 64 -1.85 14.79 -5.47
CA ASN A 64 -3.25 15.17 -5.25
C ASN A 64 -4.18 13.96 -5.16
N TRP A 65 -3.84 12.84 -5.84
CA TRP A 65 -4.63 11.61 -5.80
C TRP A 65 -4.95 11.14 -4.38
N THR A 66 -3.99 11.25 -3.48
CA THR A 66 -4.10 10.81 -2.08
C THR A 66 -4.22 11.96 -1.09
N ASP A 67 -4.13 13.22 -1.53
CA ASP A 67 -4.14 14.40 -0.68
C ASP A 67 -5.55 14.73 -0.17
N LEU A 68 -5.77 14.54 1.14
CA LEU A 68 -7.08 14.80 1.75
C LEU A 68 -7.41 16.29 1.82
N ASP A 69 -6.41 17.17 1.88
CA ASP A 69 -6.64 18.63 1.92
C ASP A 69 -7.03 19.15 0.54
N TYR A 70 -6.35 18.65 -0.51
CA TYR A 70 -6.73 18.92 -1.89
C TYR A 70 -8.20 18.51 -2.13
N TRP A 71 -8.58 17.26 -1.77
CA TRP A 71 -9.94 16.77 -1.99
C TRP A 71 -10.96 17.47 -1.10
N SER A 72 -10.60 17.86 0.13
CA SER A 72 -11.50 18.64 1.00
C SER A 72 -11.83 19.97 0.37
N GLY A 73 -10.84 20.69 -0.14
CA GLY A 73 -11.05 21.94 -0.87
C GLY A 73 -11.81 21.76 -2.18
N ARG A 74 -11.47 20.73 -2.95
CA ARG A 74 -12.05 20.49 -4.29
C ARG A 74 -13.53 20.06 -4.24
N LEU A 75 -13.91 19.26 -3.23
CA LEU A 75 -15.25 18.74 -3.08
C LEU A 75 -16.08 19.56 -2.06
N GLU A 76 -15.42 20.49 -1.37
CA GLU A 76 -15.99 21.24 -0.25
C GLU A 76 -16.63 20.32 0.79
N LEU A 77 -15.96 19.22 1.12
CA LEU A 77 -16.33 18.23 2.13
C LEU A 77 -15.19 18.07 3.12
N ASP A 78 -15.50 17.80 4.38
CA ASP A 78 -14.46 17.41 5.35
C ASP A 78 -14.06 15.95 5.14
N ILE A 79 -13.12 15.72 4.20
CA ILE A 79 -12.69 14.36 3.82
C ILE A 79 -12.08 13.59 4.99
N PRO A 80 -11.23 14.18 5.85
CA PRO A 80 -10.76 13.52 7.07
C PRO A 80 -11.90 13.06 7.99
N LEU A 81 -12.91 13.91 8.23
CA LEU A 81 -14.05 13.54 9.06
C LEU A 81 -14.87 12.41 8.43
N LEU A 82 -15.11 12.46 7.12
CA LEU A 82 -15.82 11.41 6.41
C LEU A 82 -15.09 10.06 6.47
N LYS A 83 -13.74 10.04 6.47
CA LYS A 83 -12.97 8.80 6.65
C LYS A 83 -13.21 8.18 8.03
N LEU A 84 -13.38 8.98 9.07
CA LEU A 84 -13.69 8.47 10.41
C LEU A 84 -15.07 7.81 10.48
N GLU A 85 -16.05 8.24 9.69
CA GLU A 85 -17.39 7.63 9.68
C GLU A 85 -17.35 6.16 9.23
N VAL A 86 -16.36 5.77 8.43
CA VAL A 86 -16.18 4.41 7.89
C VAL A 86 -14.91 3.72 8.39
N GLU A 87 -14.26 4.23 9.43
CA GLU A 87 -13.01 3.66 9.97
C GLU A 87 -13.14 2.21 10.46
N HIS A 88 -14.38 1.76 10.68
CA HIS A 88 -14.66 0.37 11.06
C HIS A 88 -14.31 -0.65 9.95
N LEU A 89 -14.17 -0.20 8.70
CA LEU A 89 -13.76 -1.03 7.56
C LEU A 89 -12.24 -1.21 7.45
N ILE A 90 -11.45 -0.45 8.24
CA ILE A 90 -9.99 -0.58 8.22
C ILE A 90 -9.61 -1.92 8.87
N ALA A 91 -8.99 -2.79 8.09
CA ALA A 91 -8.56 -4.11 8.52
C ALA A 91 -7.12 -4.40 8.07
N VAL A 92 -6.38 -5.14 8.89
CA VAL A 92 -5.07 -5.69 8.56
C VAL A 92 -5.27 -7.01 7.81
N HIS A 93 -4.52 -7.24 6.73
CA HIS A 93 -4.58 -8.52 6.02
C HIS A 93 -4.13 -9.69 6.91
N PRO A 94 -4.71 -10.90 6.71
CA PRO A 94 -4.29 -12.10 7.41
C PRO A 94 -2.79 -12.37 7.23
N GLY A 95 -2.13 -12.80 8.31
CA GLY A 95 -0.72 -13.16 8.30
C GLY A 95 0.27 -11.99 8.33
N VAL A 96 -0.20 -10.75 8.27
CA VAL A 96 0.68 -9.56 8.36
C VAL A 96 1.34 -9.44 9.73
N PRO A 97 0.65 -9.60 10.88
CA PRO A 97 1.32 -9.55 12.18
C PRO A 97 2.40 -10.62 12.33
N GLU A 98 2.14 -11.83 11.86
CA GLU A 98 3.08 -12.97 11.91
C GLU A 98 4.32 -12.69 11.06
N PHE A 99 4.12 -12.13 9.87
CA PHE A 99 5.22 -11.76 8.98
C PHE A 99 6.09 -10.63 9.57
N LEU A 100 5.47 -9.58 10.12
CA LEU A 100 6.20 -8.49 10.75
C LEU A 100 6.99 -8.96 11.99
N ALA A 101 6.38 -9.86 12.79
CA ALA A 101 7.07 -10.49 13.92
C ALA A 101 8.26 -11.32 13.45
N TYR A 102 8.11 -12.10 12.38
CA TYR A 102 9.21 -12.86 11.79
C TYR A 102 10.35 -11.94 11.31
N CYS A 103 10.05 -10.85 10.58
CA CYS A 103 11.06 -9.90 10.14
C CYS A 103 11.85 -9.31 11.33
N ARG A 104 11.17 -9.01 12.45
CA ARG A 104 11.82 -8.53 13.68
C ARG A 104 12.70 -9.59 14.32
N GLN A 105 12.27 -10.85 14.36
CA GLN A 105 13.10 -11.97 14.87
C GLN A 105 14.35 -12.19 14.03
N GLN A 106 14.31 -11.83 12.74
CA GLN A 106 15.45 -11.89 11.82
C GLN A 106 16.27 -10.59 11.78
N ASP A 107 16.07 -9.67 12.74
CA ASP A 107 16.76 -8.39 12.85
C ASP A 107 16.67 -7.51 11.57
N LYS A 108 15.57 -7.64 10.80
CA LYS A 108 15.38 -6.84 9.58
C LYS A 108 14.93 -5.42 9.90
N LYS A 109 15.41 -4.46 9.10
CA LYS A 109 14.88 -3.09 9.09
C LYS A 109 13.55 -3.08 8.33
N ILE A 110 12.48 -2.61 8.97
CA ILE A 110 11.14 -2.62 8.39
C ILE A 110 10.67 -1.18 8.20
N TRP A 111 10.37 -0.80 6.96
CA TRP A 111 9.88 0.53 6.63
C TRP A 111 8.53 0.46 5.93
N LEU A 112 7.60 1.30 6.36
CA LEU A 112 6.34 1.53 5.67
C LEU A 112 6.52 2.67 4.67
N ILE A 113 6.31 2.39 3.37
CA ILE A 113 6.48 3.34 2.27
C ILE A 113 5.15 3.45 1.52
N THR A 114 4.43 4.54 1.70
CA THR A 114 3.05 4.67 1.21
C THR A 114 2.80 5.97 0.44
N ASN A 115 1.88 5.92 -0.53
CA ASN A 115 1.35 7.13 -1.17
C ASN A 115 0.33 7.88 -0.29
N ALA A 116 -0.15 7.27 0.79
CA ALA A 116 -1.19 7.85 1.63
C ALA A 116 -0.78 9.20 2.27
N HIS A 117 -1.73 10.14 2.27
CA HIS A 117 -1.59 11.41 2.98
C HIS A 117 -1.45 11.19 4.50
N SER A 118 -0.72 12.08 5.19
CA SER A 118 -0.43 11.98 6.63
C SER A 118 -1.69 11.80 7.50
N LYS A 119 -2.79 12.45 7.14
CA LYS A 119 -4.07 12.34 7.87
C LYS A 119 -4.71 10.95 7.72
N THR A 120 -4.66 10.35 6.51
CA THR A 120 -5.10 8.96 6.29
C THR A 120 -4.23 8.00 7.09
N LEU A 121 -2.92 8.19 7.02
CA LEU A 121 -1.94 7.38 7.74
C LEU A 121 -2.20 7.41 9.25
N ALA A 122 -2.45 8.59 9.83
CA ALA A 122 -2.76 8.73 11.26
C ALA A 122 -4.02 7.95 11.67
N ILE A 123 -5.10 8.01 10.87
CA ILE A 123 -6.34 7.24 11.11
C ILE A 123 -6.05 5.74 11.10
N LYS A 124 -5.36 5.25 10.05
CA LYS A 124 -5.05 3.82 9.86
C LYS A 124 -4.13 3.29 10.94
N MET A 125 -3.05 3.98 11.27
CA MET A 125 -2.11 3.57 12.32
C MET A 125 -2.76 3.54 13.71
N LYS A 126 -3.63 4.52 14.02
CA LYS A 126 -4.41 4.53 15.27
C LYS A 126 -5.35 3.32 15.36
N LYS A 127 -6.04 2.99 14.27
CA LYS A 127 -7.02 1.89 14.20
C LYS A 127 -6.37 0.53 14.27
N THR A 128 -5.31 0.30 13.50
CA THR A 128 -4.67 -1.02 13.35
C THR A 128 -3.60 -1.30 14.40
N ARG A 129 -3.01 -0.24 14.96
CA ARG A 129 -1.91 -0.31 15.92
C ARG A 129 -0.67 -1.05 15.42
N ILE A 130 -0.47 -1.19 14.11
CA ILE A 130 0.71 -1.87 13.54
C ILE A 130 1.96 -0.96 13.47
N GLY A 131 1.84 0.32 13.78
CA GLY A 131 2.93 1.29 13.67
C GLY A 131 4.19 0.95 14.46
N HIS A 132 4.07 0.20 15.56
CA HIS A 132 5.20 -0.22 16.40
C HIS A 132 6.13 -1.25 15.73
N TRP A 133 5.70 -1.87 14.65
CA TRP A 133 6.52 -2.83 13.89
C TRP A 133 7.56 -2.16 13.00
N PHE A 134 7.38 -0.88 12.64
CA PHE A 134 8.25 -0.20 11.67
C PHE A 134 9.37 0.57 12.34
N ASP A 135 10.57 0.55 11.75
CA ASP A 135 11.67 1.44 12.10
C ASP A 135 11.34 2.88 11.72
N GLY A 136 10.49 3.05 10.72
CA GLY A 136 9.92 4.33 10.35
C GLY A 136 8.87 4.20 9.26
N ILE A 137 8.17 5.30 9.03
CA ILE A 137 7.05 5.42 8.08
C ILE A 137 7.34 6.63 7.21
N VAL A 138 7.36 6.45 5.89
CA VAL A 138 7.56 7.53 4.92
C VAL A 138 6.38 7.60 3.96
N SER A 139 5.74 8.76 3.94
CA SER A 139 4.71 9.08 2.95
C SER A 139 5.33 9.70 1.71
N ALA A 140 4.77 9.41 0.53
CA ALA A 140 5.12 10.04 -0.72
C ALA A 140 5.02 11.58 -0.67
N HIS A 141 4.11 12.11 0.14
CA HIS A 141 3.98 13.55 0.41
C HIS A 141 5.23 14.14 1.10
N GLN A 142 5.94 13.37 1.92
CA GLN A 142 7.23 13.80 2.52
C GLN A 142 8.35 13.76 1.50
N VAL A 143 8.34 12.77 0.59
CA VAL A 143 9.32 12.65 -0.50
C VAL A 143 9.10 13.75 -1.56
N GLY A 144 7.84 14.20 -1.72
CA GLY A 144 7.44 15.20 -2.72
C GLY A 144 7.11 14.60 -4.10
N ARG A 145 7.01 13.27 -4.20
CA ARG A 145 6.70 12.52 -5.41
C ARG A 145 5.89 11.26 -5.09
N PRO A 146 4.94 10.84 -5.95
CA PRO A 146 4.26 9.56 -5.80
C PRO A 146 5.21 8.41 -6.20
N LYS A 147 4.94 7.19 -5.72
CA LYS A 147 5.77 5.99 -6.00
C LYS A 147 5.82 5.62 -7.48
N GLU A 148 4.86 6.07 -8.26
CA GLU A 148 4.79 5.93 -9.72
C GLU A 148 5.83 6.79 -10.46
N ASP A 149 6.40 7.80 -9.79
CA ASP A 149 7.49 8.62 -10.37
C ASP A 149 8.82 7.84 -10.30
N PRO A 150 9.55 7.65 -11.42
CA PRO A 150 10.81 6.90 -11.42
C PRO A 150 11.89 7.46 -10.48
N GLN A 151 11.82 8.74 -10.11
CA GLN A 151 12.76 9.37 -9.18
C GLN A 151 12.41 9.14 -7.71
N PHE A 152 11.23 8.58 -7.41
CA PHE A 152 10.76 8.39 -6.05
C PHE A 152 11.77 7.60 -5.19
N TRP A 153 12.23 6.45 -5.69
CA TRP A 153 13.11 5.53 -4.93
C TRP A 153 14.48 6.14 -4.65
N ASN A 154 14.99 6.97 -5.59
CA ASN A 154 16.21 7.73 -5.37
C ASN A 154 16.00 8.81 -4.31
N ASP A 155 14.90 9.56 -4.37
CA ASP A 155 14.59 10.62 -3.41
C ASP A 155 14.24 10.06 -2.03
N LEU A 156 13.70 8.83 -1.95
CA LEU A 156 13.44 8.10 -0.70
C LEU A 156 14.72 7.88 0.12
N GLN A 157 15.90 7.73 -0.52
CA GLN A 157 17.19 7.56 0.15
C GLN A 157 17.56 8.73 1.09
N ARG A 158 16.91 9.87 0.96
CA ARG A 158 17.06 10.99 1.91
C ARG A 158 16.40 10.73 3.27
N PHE A 159 15.46 9.80 3.31
CA PHE A 159 14.67 9.45 4.50
C PHE A 159 15.04 8.06 5.05
N VAL A 160 15.35 7.14 4.15
CA VAL A 160 15.63 5.74 4.46
C VAL A 160 16.91 5.32 3.76
N GLN A 161 17.94 5.02 4.53
CA GLN A 161 19.16 4.44 3.97
C GLN A 161 19.01 2.93 3.84
N TYR A 162 19.07 2.42 2.61
CA TYR A 162 18.99 0.98 2.30
C TYR A 162 19.82 0.65 1.07
N ASP A 163 20.30 -0.58 1.00
CA ASP A 163 20.93 -1.13 -0.20
C ASP A 163 19.81 -1.77 -1.07
N PRO A 164 19.54 -1.28 -2.28
CA PRO A 164 18.53 -1.87 -3.17
C PRO A 164 18.77 -3.35 -3.45
N GLN A 165 20.04 -3.78 -3.53
CA GLN A 165 20.39 -5.19 -3.80
C GLN A 165 20.15 -6.11 -2.60
N ARG A 166 19.99 -5.54 -1.40
CA ARG A 166 19.70 -6.25 -0.16
C ARG A 166 18.35 -5.86 0.44
N SER A 167 17.44 -5.39 -0.44
CA SER A 167 16.10 -4.95 -0.03
C SER A 167 15.01 -5.73 -0.73
N MET A 168 13.91 -5.95 -0.03
CA MET A 168 12.65 -6.41 -0.60
C MET A 168 11.58 -5.32 -0.56
N LEU A 169 10.67 -5.36 -1.53
CA LEU A 169 9.45 -4.55 -1.57
C LEU A 169 8.23 -5.45 -1.72
N GLY A 170 7.25 -5.29 -0.83
CA GLY A 170 5.89 -5.83 -0.98
C GLY A 170 4.93 -4.71 -1.39
N GLU A 171 4.16 -4.92 -2.47
CA GLU A 171 3.35 -3.88 -3.13
C GLU A 171 2.20 -4.50 -3.92
N ASP A 172 1.01 -3.85 -3.96
CA ASP A 172 -0.15 -4.29 -4.75
C ASP A 172 -0.25 -3.60 -6.14
N SER A 173 0.62 -2.63 -6.41
CA SER A 173 0.66 -1.88 -7.67
C SER A 173 1.83 -2.32 -8.55
N GLU A 174 1.53 -2.89 -9.73
CA GLU A 174 2.57 -3.22 -10.71
C GLU A 174 3.36 -2.00 -11.18
N THR A 175 2.72 -0.83 -11.30
CA THR A 175 3.40 0.40 -11.69
C THR A 175 4.48 0.80 -10.67
N ASN A 176 4.18 0.67 -9.37
CA ASN A 176 5.14 0.94 -8.31
C ASN A 176 6.27 -0.09 -8.29
N LEU A 177 5.95 -1.37 -8.52
CA LEU A 177 6.96 -2.41 -8.66
C LEU A 177 7.87 -2.19 -9.87
N GLN A 178 7.33 -1.71 -10.99
CA GLN A 178 8.12 -1.38 -12.20
C GLN A 178 9.12 -0.24 -11.93
N THR A 179 8.69 0.83 -11.24
CA THR A 179 9.60 1.92 -10.86
C THR A 179 10.67 1.46 -9.87
N ALA A 180 10.31 0.59 -8.91
CA ALA A 180 11.23 -0.01 -7.96
C ALA A 180 12.25 -0.96 -8.65
N TYR A 181 11.78 -1.75 -9.61
CA TYR A 181 12.63 -2.60 -10.44
C TYR A 181 13.64 -1.80 -11.25
N ALA A 182 13.18 -0.74 -11.92
CA ALA A 182 14.04 0.16 -12.71
C ALA A 182 15.09 0.86 -11.83
N TYR A 183 14.77 1.15 -10.57
CA TYR A 183 15.70 1.70 -9.60
C TYR A 183 16.73 0.66 -9.10
N GLY A 184 16.41 -0.63 -9.15
CA GLY A 184 17.32 -1.71 -8.79
C GLY A 184 17.01 -2.43 -7.48
N ILE A 185 15.79 -2.31 -6.93
CA ILE A 185 15.38 -3.13 -5.78
C ILE A 185 15.28 -4.59 -6.24
N ARG A 186 16.03 -5.47 -5.56
CA ARG A 186 16.25 -6.85 -6.02
C ARG A 186 15.06 -7.78 -5.82
N TYR A 187 14.40 -7.71 -4.66
CA TYR A 187 13.34 -8.64 -4.29
C TYR A 187 11.99 -7.93 -4.33
N LEU A 188 11.20 -8.21 -5.37
CA LEU A 188 9.92 -7.56 -5.62
C LEU A 188 8.80 -8.57 -5.54
N PHE A 189 7.80 -8.28 -4.69
CA PHE A 189 6.66 -9.14 -4.46
C PHE A 189 5.36 -8.38 -4.71
N TYR A 190 4.59 -8.89 -5.65
CA TYR A 190 3.25 -8.42 -5.93
C TYR A 190 2.23 -9.08 -5.01
N ILE A 191 1.40 -8.29 -4.33
CA ILE A 191 0.35 -8.78 -3.45
C ILE A 191 -0.95 -8.86 -4.24
N SER A 192 -1.41 -10.10 -4.53
CA SER A 192 -2.58 -10.34 -5.38
C SER A 192 -3.91 -10.17 -4.66
N HIS A 193 -3.94 -10.44 -3.35
CA HIS A 193 -5.15 -10.33 -2.53
C HIS A 193 -5.22 -8.95 -1.86
N TYR A 194 -5.25 -7.90 -2.67
CA TYR A 194 -5.23 -6.52 -2.21
C TYR A 194 -6.53 -6.05 -1.54
N SER A 195 -7.66 -6.73 -1.80
CA SER A 195 -8.97 -6.39 -1.23
C SER A 195 -9.78 -7.65 -0.94
N SER A 196 -10.42 -7.70 0.23
CA SER A 196 -11.32 -8.80 0.64
C SER A 196 -12.60 -8.89 -0.20
N THR A 197 -12.91 -7.86 -0.99
CA THR A 197 -14.09 -7.81 -1.87
C THR A 197 -13.80 -8.20 -3.31
N CYS A 198 -12.53 -8.47 -3.64
CA CYS A 198 -12.10 -8.85 -4.98
C CYS A 198 -11.44 -10.23 -4.97
N LEU A 199 -11.52 -10.94 -6.10
CA LEU A 199 -10.72 -12.15 -6.29
C LEU A 199 -9.25 -11.77 -6.46
N PRO A 200 -8.31 -12.58 -5.92
CA PRO A 200 -6.89 -12.39 -6.15
C PRO A 200 -6.57 -12.39 -7.65
N THR A 201 -5.77 -11.43 -8.09
CA THR A 201 -5.33 -11.33 -9.49
C THR A 201 -3.81 -11.43 -9.52
N PRO A 202 -3.22 -12.50 -10.07
CA PRO A 202 -1.76 -12.64 -10.14
C PRO A 202 -1.16 -11.63 -11.12
N SER A 203 0.11 -11.29 -10.91
CA SER A 203 0.93 -10.54 -11.87
C SER A 203 1.60 -11.50 -12.85
N ASP A 204 1.66 -11.12 -14.12
CA ASP A 204 2.45 -11.80 -15.14
C ASP A 204 3.93 -11.36 -15.10
N SER A 205 4.23 -10.26 -14.43
CA SER A 205 5.57 -9.64 -14.44
C SER A 205 6.35 -9.84 -13.16
N PHE A 206 5.66 -10.04 -12.02
CA PHE A 206 6.29 -10.11 -10.71
C PHE A 206 5.91 -11.37 -9.94
N VAL A 207 6.77 -11.77 -9.01
CA VAL A 207 6.48 -12.85 -8.08
C VAL A 207 5.26 -12.50 -7.24
N THR A 208 4.21 -13.28 -7.41
CA THR A 208 2.92 -13.04 -6.76
C THR A 208 2.82 -13.77 -5.43
N LEU A 209 2.34 -13.07 -4.42
CA LEU A 209 1.98 -13.59 -3.11
C LEU A 209 0.51 -13.32 -2.83
N ASP A 210 -0.20 -14.31 -2.31
CA ASP A 210 -1.55 -14.11 -1.77
C ASP A 210 -1.47 -13.46 -0.40
N TYR A 211 -0.52 -13.95 0.44
CA TYR A 211 -0.26 -13.46 1.79
C TYR A 211 1.23 -13.52 2.11
N PHE A 212 1.69 -12.60 2.97
CA PHE A 212 3.09 -12.52 3.40
C PHE A 212 3.58 -13.75 4.17
N THR A 213 2.69 -14.56 4.76
CA THR A 213 3.08 -15.82 5.43
C THR A 213 3.82 -16.78 4.51
N ARG A 214 3.65 -16.66 3.19
CA ARG A 214 4.42 -17.45 2.21
C ARG A 214 5.91 -17.12 2.16
N LEU A 215 6.31 -16.01 2.78
CA LEU A 215 7.72 -15.62 2.91
C LEU A 215 8.35 -16.09 4.22
N ILE A 216 7.56 -16.66 5.13
CA ILE A 216 8.05 -17.21 6.40
C ILE A 216 8.54 -18.63 6.15
N PRO A 217 9.84 -18.93 6.33
CA PRO A 217 10.36 -20.30 6.15
C PRO A 217 9.87 -21.23 7.26
N SER A 218 10.04 -22.54 7.03
CA SER A 218 9.85 -23.54 8.08
C SER A 218 10.84 -23.31 9.22
N GLU A 219 10.50 -23.79 10.41
CA GLU A 219 11.36 -23.64 11.61
C GLU A 219 12.76 -24.24 11.34
N GLY A 220 13.80 -23.42 11.55
CA GLY A 220 15.20 -23.80 11.31
C GLY A 220 15.75 -23.50 9.92
N ASP A 221 14.91 -23.09 8.97
CA ASP A 221 15.35 -22.70 7.62
C ASP A 221 15.53 -21.19 7.50
N SER A 222 16.47 -20.76 6.65
CA SER A 222 16.62 -19.35 6.22
C SER A 222 16.06 -19.08 4.83
N THR A 223 15.65 -20.13 4.11
CA THR A 223 15.24 -20.07 2.70
C THR A 223 13.77 -20.44 2.51
N VAL A 224 13.13 -19.74 1.57
CA VAL A 224 11.76 -20.05 1.13
C VAL A 224 11.75 -20.31 -0.37
N ARG A 225 11.14 -21.42 -0.77
CA ARG A 225 10.85 -21.66 -2.20
C ARG A 225 9.51 -21.05 -2.54
N ILE A 226 9.53 -19.95 -3.29
CA ILE A 226 8.31 -19.29 -3.76
C ILE A 226 7.96 -19.86 -5.12
N ILE A 227 6.83 -20.57 -5.18
CA ILE A 227 6.26 -21.12 -6.41
C ILE A 227 5.25 -20.08 -6.92
N PRO A 228 5.37 -19.60 -8.18
CA PRO A 228 4.35 -18.71 -8.74
C PRO A 228 2.98 -19.38 -8.70
N PRO A 229 1.89 -18.65 -8.45
CA PRO A 229 0.55 -19.18 -8.59
C PRO A 229 0.35 -19.64 -10.05
N GLY A 230 0.02 -20.91 -10.27
CA GLY A 230 -0.24 -21.47 -11.61
C GLY A 230 0.81 -22.39 -12.19
N GLY A 231 1.89 -22.71 -11.48
CA GLY A 231 2.84 -23.78 -11.86
C GLY A 231 2.31 -25.15 -11.44
N CYS A 232 1.40 -25.74 -12.23
CA CYS A 232 1.14 -27.19 -12.29
C CYS A 232 1.79 -27.79 -13.50
#